data_250e0d96c1e330d0c8ea2cb8fab592e1
#
_entry.id   250e0d96c1e330d0c8ea2cb8fab592e1
#
_cell.length_a   1.000
_cell.length_b   1.000
_cell.length_c   1.000
_cell.angle_alpha   90.00
_cell.angle_beta   90.00
_cell.angle_gamma   90.00
#
_symmetry.space_group_name_H-M   'P 1'
#
loop_
_entity.id
_entity.type
_entity.pdbx_description
1 polymer ?
#
loop_
_entity_poly.entity_id
_entity_poly.type
_entity_poly.pdbx_seq_one_letter_code
_entity_poly.pdbx_strand_id
1 'polypeptide(L)'
;MAGAVTSLVLVPLHGLARFNTDFGHQDLDECCAAWWGRPGLEALHPLISWSDPYTVYLWYGRVWVLLIAAAAFAAFAVHAVLRPVNRTQTWAWRAVLTGLVLETVGIGGAFFTPWLDQFYLGVGAPGVALGVLGGTVLGISSLRHGPLPWFTAVVLTLGILNEIVLSTFVYAGGAVVPTLFAWAVAGRAAARAVTTPDRTQMFADNPDMAADKPANI
;
A
#
# COMPACT_ATOMS: atom_id res chain seq x y z
N MET A 1 -0.19 3.40 -10.66
CA MET A 1 0.81 2.46 -11.20
C MET A 1 2.25 2.94 -10.99
N ALA A 2 2.62 4.18 -11.33
CA ALA A 2 4.00 4.66 -11.14
C ALA A 2 4.52 4.42 -9.71
N GLY A 3 3.81 4.86 -8.66
CA GLY A 3 4.21 4.65 -7.27
C GLY A 3 4.43 3.17 -6.89
N ALA A 4 3.60 2.25 -7.41
CA ALA A 4 3.77 0.83 -7.16
C ALA A 4 5.05 0.27 -7.82
N VAL A 5 5.39 0.73 -9.02
CA VAL A 5 6.64 0.33 -9.69
C VAL A 5 7.84 0.96 -8.97
N THR A 6 7.75 2.22 -8.59
CA THR A 6 8.81 2.91 -7.85
C THR A 6 9.11 2.25 -6.49
N SER A 7 8.08 1.68 -5.83
CA SER A 7 8.27 0.99 -4.54
C SER A 7 9.17 -0.25 -4.64
N LEU A 8 9.22 -0.93 -5.79
CA LEU A 8 10.11 -2.09 -6.01
C LEU A 8 11.59 -1.72 -5.87
N VAL A 9 11.94 -0.46 -6.12
CA VAL A 9 13.31 0.05 -6.01
C VAL A 9 13.52 0.78 -4.67
N LEU A 10 12.58 1.65 -4.29
CA LEU A 10 12.75 2.50 -3.11
C LEU A 10 12.66 1.73 -1.80
N VAL A 11 11.82 0.70 -1.70
CA VAL A 11 11.71 -0.09 -0.46
C VAL A 11 12.98 -0.87 -0.15
N PRO A 12 13.60 -1.62 -1.10
CA PRO A 12 14.90 -2.22 -0.87
C PRO A 12 16.00 -1.20 -0.55
N LEU A 13 16.06 -0.06 -1.26
CA LEU A 13 17.05 0.97 -0.97
C LEU A 13 16.89 1.57 0.42
N HIS A 14 15.65 1.79 0.89
CA HIS A 14 15.39 2.24 2.25
C HIS A 14 15.86 1.20 3.28
N GLY A 15 15.59 -0.10 3.03
CA GLY A 15 16.09 -1.19 3.88
C GLY A 15 17.63 -1.24 3.94
N LEU A 16 18.30 -1.14 2.77
CA LEU A 16 19.76 -1.09 2.70
C LEU A 16 20.35 0.15 3.38
N ALA A 17 19.72 1.31 3.23
CA ALA A 17 20.13 2.52 3.91
C ALA A 17 20.04 2.38 5.44
N ARG A 18 19.00 1.69 5.96
CA ARG A 18 18.91 1.33 7.38
C ARG A 18 20.03 0.37 7.79
N PHE A 19 20.24 -0.71 7.05
CA PHE A 19 21.30 -1.68 7.35
C PHE A 19 22.71 -1.09 7.30
N ASN A 20 22.89 0.03 6.63
CA ASN A 20 24.16 0.77 6.63
C ASN A 20 24.36 1.67 7.86
N THR A 21 23.38 1.79 8.76
CA THR A 21 23.50 2.50 10.04
C THR A 21 24.00 1.59 11.14
N ASP A 22 24.60 2.12 12.22
CA ASP A 22 25.13 1.33 13.33
C ASP A 22 24.08 0.42 13.97
N PHE A 23 22.86 0.94 14.20
CA PHE A 23 21.77 0.13 14.73
C PHE A 23 21.17 -0.83 13.70
N GLY A 24 21.22 -0.52 12.41
CA GLY A 24 20.76 -1.39 11.35
C GLY A 24 21.70 -2.56 11.05
N HIS A 25 22.99 -2.46 11.37
CA HIS A 25 23.93 -3.59 11.33
C HIS A 25 23.52 -4.69 12.31
N GLN A 26 23.06 -4.35 13.50
CA GLN A 26 22.54 -5.32 14.47
C GLN A 26 21.31 -6.03 13.92
N ASP A 27 20.35 -5.28 13.35
CA ASP A 27 19.16 -5.85 12.69
C ASP A 27 19.57 -6.84 11.58
N LEU A 28 20.61 -6.51 10.80
CA LEU A 28 21.08 -7.37 9.70
C LEU A 28 21.71 -8.67 10.20
N ASP A 29 22.46 -8.63 11.32
CA ASP A 29 23.15 -9.79 11.87
C ASP A 29 22.20 -10.74 12.63
N GLU A 30 21.16 -10.18 13.26
CA GLU A 30 20.18 -10.92 14.05
C GLU A 30 18.98 -11.42 13.24
N CYS A 31 18.79 -10.93 12.01
CA CYS A 31 17.59 -11.11 11.21
C CYS A 31 17.79 -11.98 9.97
N CYS A 32 16.65 -12.53 9.48
CA CYS A 32 16.57 -13.31 8.26
C CYS A 32 16.86 -12.52 6.96
N ALA A 33 17.13 -11.21 7.04
CA ALA A 33 17.41 -10.34 5.89
C ALA A 33 18.87 -10.41 5.41
N ALA A 34 19.79 -11.04 6.16
CA ALA A 34 21.23 -11.09 5.82
C ALA A 34 21.52 -11.66 4.42
N TRP A 35 20.70 -12.61 3.95
CA TRP A 35 20.86 -13.25 2.65
C TRP A 35 20.79 -12.29 1.45
N TRP A 36 20.03 -11.20 1.54
CA TRP A 36 19.95 -10.18 0.50
C TRP A 36 20.60 -8.85 0.92
N GLY A 37 20.56 -8.53 2.21
CA GLY A 37 21.07 -7.28 2.75
C GLY A 37 22.57 -7.13 2.57
N ARG A 38 23.37 -8.15 2.90
CA ARG A 38 24.84 -8.11 2.74
C ARG A 38 25.25 -7.95 1.27
N PRO A 39 24.82 -8.79 0.31
CA PRO A 39 25.15 -8.57 -1.09
C PRO A 39 24.56 -7.26 -1.65
N GLY A 40 23.40 -6.83 -1.15
CA GLY A 40 22.80 -5.55 -1.52
C GLY A 40 23.61 -4.34 -1.08
N LEU A 41 24.16 -4.35 0.14
CA LEU A 41 25.06 -3.30 0.64
C LEU A 41 26.32 -3.16 -0.22
N GLU A 42 26.91 -4.28 -0.63
CA GLU A 42 28.08 -4.29 -1.51
C GLU A 42 27.74 -3.77 -2.92
N ALA A 43 26.68 -4.32 -3.54
CA ALA A 43 26.31 -4.03 -4.92
C ALA A 43 25.79 -2.59 -5.10
N LEU A 44 25.06 -2.06 -4.13
CA LEU A 44 24.41 -0.74 -4.19
C LEU A 44 25.10 0.32 -3.31
N HIS A 45 26.35 0.03 -2.85
CA HIS A 45 27.12 0.93 -2.01
C HIS A 45 27.11 2.40 -2.50
N PRO A 46 27.32 2.73 -3.79
CA PRO A 46 27.29 4.11 -4.25
C PRO A 46 25.97 4.84 -4.04
N LEU A 47 24.84 4.10 -3.98
CA LEU A 47 23.52 4.67 -3.77
C LEU A 47 23.21 4.94 -2.30
N ILE A 48 23.95 4.33 -1.37
CA ILE A 48 23.70 4.41 0.07
C ILE A 48 24.87 5.03 0.85
N SER A 49 25.95 5.45 0.19
CA SER A 49 27.16 6.03 0.80
C SER A 49 27.49 7.45 0.34
N TRP A 50 26.51 8.17 -0.23
CA TRP A 50 26.71 9.54 -0.71
C TRP A 50 26.73 10.60 0.40
N SER A 51 26.37 10.25 1.62
CA SER A 51 26.45 11.06 2.83
C SER A 51 26.67 10.14 4.05
N ASP A 52 26.60 10.67 5.27
CA ASP A 52 26.61 9.84 6.46
C ASP A 52 25.39 8.86 6.46
N PRO A 53 25.56 7.65 7.03
CA PRO A 53 24.54 6.60 6.93
C PRO A 53 23.17 7.00 7.47
N TYR A 54 23.13 7.78 8.55
CA TYR A 54 21.86 8.22 9.15
C TYR A 54 21.11 9.22 8.27
N THR A 55 21.84 10.17 7.68
CA THR A 55 21.27 11.13 6.71
C THR A 55 20.70 10.41 5.50
N VAL A 56 21.41 9.42 4.94
CA VAL A 56 20.94 8.63 3.80
C VAL A 56 19.67 7.86 4.18
N TYR A 57 19.66 7.22 5.34
CA TYR A 57 18.47 6.52 5.86
C TYR A 57 17.25 7.44 5.99
N LEU A 58 17.44 8.63 6.59
CA LEU A 58 16.34 9.61 6.73
C LEU A 58 15.84 10.09 5.37
N TRP A 59 16.71 10.26 4.37
CA TRP A 59 16.30 10.67 3.04
C TRP A 59 15.42 9.61 2.35
N TYR A 60 15.84 8.36 2.34
CA TYR A 60 15.04 7.27 1.79
C TYR A 60 13.74 7.08 2.56
N GLY A 61 13.75 7.26 3.88
CA GLY A 61 12.56 7.23 4.71
C GLY A 61 11.55 8.32 4.36
N ARG A 62 12.00 9.56 4.09
CA ARG A 62 11.13 10.66 3.63
C ARG A 62 10.46 10.34 2.29
N VAL A 63 11.21 9.77 1.35
CA VAL A 63 10.64 9.33 0.06
C VAL A 63 9.64 8.18 0.27
N TRP A 64 9.94 7.27 1.19
CA TRP A 64 9.04 6.18 1.54
C TRP A 64 7.71 6.66 2.13
N VAL A 65 7.71 7.70 2.97
CA VAL A 65 6.48 8.35 3.46
C VAL A 65 5.58 8.80 2.31
N LEU A 66 6.14 9.32 1.21
CA LEU A 66 5.37 9.72 0.04
C LEU A 66 4.67 8.53 -0.64
N LEU A 67 5.27 7.34 -0.60
CA LEU A 67 4.64 6.13 -1.13
C LEU A 67 3.45 5.68 -0.27
N ILE A 68 3.57 5.75 1.06
CA ILE A 68 2.48 5.44 1.98
C ILE A 68 1.34 6.46 1.80
N ALA A 69 1.66 7.75 1.71
CA ALA A 69 0.68 8.78 1.43
C ALA A 69 -0.04 8.55 0.09
N ALA A 70 0.68 8.13 -0.95
CA ALA A 70 0.09 7.78 -2.25
C ALA A 70 -0.84 6.55 -2.15
N ALA A 71 -0.50 5.55 -1.32
CA ALA A 71 -1.37 4.41 -1.05
C ALA A 71 -2.65 4.84 -0.33
N ALA A 72 -2.53 5.71 0.68
CA ALA A 72 -3.67 6.28 1.40
C ALA A 72 -4.59 7.05 0.43
N PHE A 73 -4.02 7.93 -0.39
CA PHE A 73 -4.78 8.69 -1.39
C PHE A 73 -5.50 7.77 -2.39
N ALA A 74 -4.83 6.73 -2.89
CA ALA A 74 -5.43 5.75 -3.78
C ALA A 74 -6.59 5.00 -3.11
N ALA A 75 -6.43 4.59 -1.84
CA ALA A 75 -7.49 3.94 -1.08
C ALA A 75 -8.72 4.85 -0.88
N PHE A 76 -8.51 6.14 -0.58
CA PHE A 76 -9.61 7.12 -0.51
C PHE A 76 -10.32 7.28 -1.84
N ALA A 77 -9.59 7.40 -2.95
CA ALA A 77 -10.16 7.52 -4.28
C ALA A 77 -10.98 6.28 -4.66
N VAL A 78 -10.46 5.08 -4.35
CA VAL A 78 -11.19 3.81 -4.56
C VAL A 78 -12.46 3.76 -3.73
N HIS A 79 -12.39 4.12 -2.44
CA HIS A 79 -13.55 4.14 -1.56
C HIS A 79 -14.64 5.10 -2.03
N ALA A 80 -14.26 6.25 -2.61
CA ALA A 80 -15.22 7.21 -3.15
C ALA A 80 -16.06 6.65 -4.32
N VAL A 81 -15.48 5.73 -5.10
CA VAL A 81 -16.12 5.11 -6.26
C VAL A 81 -16.77 3.78 -5.89
N LEU A 82 -16.04 2.91 -5.20
CA LEU A 82 -16.49 1.56 -4.82
C LEU A 82 -17.10 1.57 -3.42
N ARG A 83 -18.41 1.84 -3.37
CA ARG A 83 -19.13 1.93 -2.09
C ARG A 83 -19.22 0.57 -1.39
N PRO A 84 -19.19 0.54 -0.04
CA PRO A 84 -19.37 -0.70 0.71
C PRO A 84 -20.79 -1.27 0.51
N VAL A 85 -20.87 -2.59 0.36
CA VAL A 85 -22.15 -3.31 0.11
C VAL A 85 -22.85 -3.67 1.43
N ASN A 86 -22.11 -3.77 2.52
CA ASN A 86 -22.63 -4.18 3.83
C ASN A 86 -21.93 -3.46 5.00
N ARG A 87 -22.49 -3.64 6.20
CA ARG A 87 -21.97 -3.01 7.42
C ARG A 87 -20.53 -3.43 7.76
N THR A 88 -20.17 -4.69 7.51
CA THR A 88 -18.81 -5.20 7.75
C THR A 88 -17.81 -4.48 6.86
N GLN A 89 -18.10 -4.32 5.57
CA GLN A 89 -17.25 -3.55 4.67
C GLN A 89 -17.15 -2.08 5.06
N THR A 90 -18.24 -1.48 5.54
CA THR A 90 -18.22 -0.09 6.02
C THR A 90 -17.22 0.09 7.17
N TRP A 91 -17.23 -0.81 8.15
CA TRP A 91 -16.28 -0.75 9.25
C TRP A 91 -14.85 -1.08 8.83
N ALA A 92 -14.68 -2.08 7.96
CA ALA A 92 -13.38 -2.44 7.40
C ALA A 92 -12.76 -1.28 6.61
N TRP A 93 -13.53 -0.58 5.79
CA TRP A 93 -13.08 0.63 5.09
C TRP A 93 -12.66 1.74 6.06
N ARG A 94 -13.45 1.99 7.10
CA ARG A 94 -13.06 2.97 8.14
C ARG A 94 -11.74 2.59 8.79
N ALA A 95 -11.56 1.33 9.15
CA ALA A 95 -10.31 0.85 9.74
C ALA A 95 -9.13 1.03 8.78
N VAL A 96 -9.26 0.63 7.51
CA VAL A 96 -8.22 0.79 6.49
C VAL A 96 -7.84 2.26 6.30
N LEU A 97 -8.82 3.13 6.09
CA LEU A 97 -8.55 4.54 5.82
C LEU A 97 -7.94 5.24 7.04
N THR A 98 -8.46 4.96 8.25
CA THR A 98 -7.89 5.49 9.49
C THR A 98 -6.48 4.95 9.71
N GLY A 99 -6.26 3.64 9.47
CA GLY A 99 -4.95 3.00 9.58
C GLY A 99 -3.92 3.65 8.67
N LEU A 100 -4.24 3.83 7.39
CA LEU A 100 -3.36 4.48 6.42
C LEU A 100 -3.05 5.95 6.75
N VAL A 101 -4.01 6.69 7.31
CA VAL A 101 -3.76 8.06 7.79
C VAL A 101 -2.83 8.06 8.99
N LEU A 102 -3.08 7.22 10.00
CA LEU A 102 -2.22 7.11 11.18
C LEU A 102 -0.82 6.63 10.81
N GLU A 103 -0.70 5.65 9.92
CA GLU A 103 0.58 5.19 9.38
C GLU A 103 1.32 6.33 8.69
N THR A 104 0.66 7.06 7.78
CA THR A 104 1.27 8.20 7.07
C THR A 104 1.75 9.27 8.04
N VAL A 105 0.94 9.63 9.05
CA VAL A 105 1.29 10.63 10.06
C VAL A 105 2.40 10.13 10.98
N GLY A 106 2.30 8.88 11.45
CA GLY A 106 3.28 8.29 12.36
C GLY A 106 4.64 8.11 11.70
N ILE A 107 4.68 7.53 10.50
CA ILE A 107 5.92 7.36 9.72
C ILE A 107 6.44 8.73 9.25
N GLY A 108 5.56 9.63 8.81
CA GLY A 108 5.92 11.00 8.48
C GLY A 108 6.56 11.73 9.67
N GLY A 109 5.93 11.70 10.82
CA GLY A 109 6.48 12.25 12.07
C GLY A 109 7.85 11.67 12.41
N ALA A 110 8.01 10.35 12.23
CA ALA A 110 9.28 9.66 12.47
C ALA A 110 10.43 10.17 11.58
N PHE A 111 10.19 10.39 10.28
CA PHE A 111 11.26 10.78 9.34
C PHE A 111 11.45 12.31 9.17
N PHE A 112 10.50 13.12 9.61
CA PHE A 112 10.58 14.58 9.49
C PHE A 112 10.82 15.30 10.82
N THR A 113 10.83 14.57 11.95
CA THR A 113 11.11 15.14 13.28
C THR A 113 12.21 14.34 13.99
N PRO A 114 12.83 14.88 15.07
CA PRO A 114 13.84 14.15 15.84
C PRO A 114 13.24 13.03 16.74
N TRP A 115 11.92 12.83 16.71
CA TRP A 115 11.22 11.88 17.59
C TRP A 115 10.80 10.61 16.85
N LEU A 116 11.79 9.96 16.20
CA LEU A 116 11.61 8.79 15.35
C LEU A 116 10.76 7.70 16.04
N ASP A 117 11.23 7.23 17.19
CA ASP A 117 10.61 6.07 17.86
C ASP A 117 9.25 6.41 18.45
N GLN A 118 9.08 7.61 19.01
CA GLN A 118 7.82 8.04 19.60
C GLN A 118 6.70 8.13 18.56
N PHE A 119 6.98 8.69 17.40
CA PHE A 119 5.99 8.75 16.32
C PHE A 119 5.72 7.39 15.71
N TYR A 120 6.77 6.59 15.47
CA TYR A 120 6.61 5.25 14.92
C TYR A 120 5.79 4.36 15.88
N LEU A 121 6.21 4.23 17.14
CA LEU A 121 5.54 3.35 18.11
C LEU A 121 4.19 3.89 18.56
N GLY A 122 4.07 5.22 18.75
CA GLY A 122 2.85 5.83 19.28
C GLY A 122 1.72 5.98 18.25
N VAL A 123 2.04 6.17 17.00
CA VAL A 123 1.05 6.48 15.94
C VAL A 123 1.17 5.54 14.74
N GLY A 124 2.38 5.33 14.23
CA GLY A 124 2.63 4.56 13.02
C GLY A 124 2.27 3.08 13.19
N ALA A 125 2.82 2.41 14.19
CA ALA A 125 2.57 0.99 14.42
C ALA A 125 1.10 0.66 14.72
N PRO A 126 0.37 1.41 15.56
CA PRO A 126 -1.09 1.29 15.66
C PRO A 126 -1.81 1.51 14.32
N GLY A 127 -1.34 2.45 13.50
CA GLY A 127 -1.85 2.69 12.15
C GLY A 127 -1.70 1.47 11.24
N VAL A 128 -0.50 0.89 11.18
CA VAL A 128 -0.21 -0.35 10.44
C VAL A 128 -1.12 -1.48 10.92
N ALA A 129 -1.20 -1.72 12.23
CA ALA A 129 -2.03 -2.78 12.78
C ALA A 129 -3.51 -2.61 12.38
N LEU A 130 -4.04 -1.40 12.51
CA LEU A 130 -5.43 -1.09 12.14
C LEU A 130 -5.67 -1.24 10.64
N GLY A 131 -4.75 -0.76 9.82
CA GLY A 131 -4.79 -0.85 8.35
C GLY A 131 -4.74 -2.30 7.86
N VAL A 132 -3.85 -3.11 8.41
CA VAL A 132 -3.68 -4.53 8.08
C VAL A 132 -4.89 -5.35 8.51
N LEU A 133 -5.37 -5.19 9.74
CA LEU A 133 -6.57 -5.89 10.23
C LEU A 133 -7.82 -5.48 9.45
N GLY A 134 -8.02 -4.18 9.24
CA GLY A 134 -9.10 -3.66 8.42
C GLY A 134 -9.03 -4.15 6.98
N GLY A 135 -7.83 -4.14 6.40
CA GLY A 135 -7.55 -4.66 5.05
C GLY A 135 -7.88 -6.13 4.92
N THR A 136 -7.47 -6.96 5.89
CA THR A 136 -7.79 -8.40 5.90
C THR A 136 -9.29 -8.64 5.92
N VAL A 137 -10.03 -7.94 6.79
CA VAL A 137 -11.51 -8.06 6.85
C VAL A 137 -12.16 -7.57 5.55
N LEU A 138 -11.67 -6.45 5.00
CA LEU A 138 -12.15 -5.90 3.73
C LEU A 138 -11.89 -6.87 2.57
N GLY A 139 -10.70 -7.46 2.51
CA GLY A 139 -10.32 -8.45 1.50
C GLY A 139 -11.22 -9.68 1.54
N ILE A 140 -11.35 -10.31 2.72
CA ILE A 140 -12.21 -11.48 2.91
C ILE A 140 -13.67 -11.18 2.52
N SER A 141 -14.20 -10.05 2.97
CA SER A 141 -15.56 -9.65 2.65
C SER A 141 -15.74 -9.37 1.15
N SER A 142 -14.72 -8.80 0.49
CA SER A 142 -14.75 -8.49 -0.94
C SER A 142 -14.61 -9.73 -1.82
N LEU A 143 -13.87 -10.76 -1.39
CA LEU A 143 -13.80 -12.05 -2.09
C LEU A 143 -15.17 -12.76 -2.14
N ARG A 144 -16.01 -12.53 -1.14
CA ARG A 144 -17.35 -13.14 -1.07
C ARG A 144 -18.38 -12.37 -1.87
N HIS A 145 -18.46 -11.06 -1.70
CA HIS A 145 -19.57 -10.25 -2.21
C HIS A 145 -19.15 -8.78 -2.48
N GLY A 146 -17.87 -8.52 -2.81
CA GLY A 146 -17.38 -7.16 -2.83
C GLY A 146 -17.08 -6.61 -4.22
N PRO A 147 -17.00 -5.28 -4.31
CA PRO A 147 -16.69 -4.57 -5.54
C PRO A 147 -15.19 -4.50 -5.86
N LEU A 148 -14.29 -4.90 -4.92
CA LEU A 148 -12.86 -4.85 -5.15
C LEU A 148 -12.42 -5.91 -6.17
N PRO A 149 -11.46 -5.57 -7.06
CA PRO A 149 -10.83 -6.54 -7.95
C PRO A 149 -10.26 -7.73 -7.18
N TRP A 150 -10.37 -8.93 -7.75
CA TRP A 150 -9.93 -10.18 -7.10
C TRP A 150 -8.49 -10.10 -6.58
N PHE A 151 -7.56 -9.58 -7.39
CA PHE A 151 -6.16 -9.42 -6.97
C PHE A 151 -6.04 -8.55 -5.70
N THR A 152 -6.71 -7.38 -5.68
CA THR A 152 -6.72 -6.49 -4.51
C THR A 152 -7.30 -7.19 -3.29
N ALA A 153 -8.42 -7.89 -3.45
CA ALA A 153 -9.07 -8.59 -2.36
C ALA A 153 -8.18 -9.71 -1.79
N VAL A 154 -7.47 -10.47 -2.64
CA VAL A 154 -6.50 -11.49 -2.20
C VAL A 154 -5.33 -10.88 -1.45
N VAL A 155 -4.68 -9.83 -2.00
CA VAL A 155 -3.54 -9.19 -1.33
C VAL A 155 -3.92 -8.62 0.03
N LEU A 156 -5.09 -7.98 0.14
CA LEU A 156 -5.59 -7.46 1.41
C LEU A 156 -5.94 -8.59 2.39
N THR A 157 -6.53 -9.69 1.92
CA THR A 157 -6.81 -10.88 2.76
C THR A 157 -5.53 -11.46 3.36
N LEU A 158 -4.44 -11.47 2.60
CA LEU A 158 -3.13 -11.92 3.04
C LEU A 158 -2.34 -10.83 3.80
N GLY A 159 -2.96 -9.69 4.14
CA GLY A 159 -2.28 -8.54 4.73
C GLY A 159 -1.45 -8.88 5.97
N ILE A 160 -2.01 -9.64 6.92
CA ILE A 160 -1.29 -10.10 8.13
C ILE A 160 -0.08 -10.96 7.76
N LEU A 161 -0.26 -11.92 6.85
CA LEU A 161 0.80 -12.80 6.40
C LEU A 161 1.89 -12.02 5.66
N ASN A 162 1.51 -11.12 4.77
CA ASN A 162 2.43 -10.25 4.06
C ASN A 162 3.24 -9.39 5.04
N GLU A 163 2.59 -8.80 6.06
CA GLU A 163 3.27 -8.00 7.08
C GLU A 163 4.31 -8.83 7.83
N ILE A 164 3.92 -10.00 8.35
CA ILE A 164 4.84 -10.88 9.10
C ILE A 164 6.00 -11.36 8.21
N VAL A 165 5.70 -11.92 7.03
CA VAL A 165 6.72 -12.51 6.17
C VAL A 165 7.66 -11.43 5.61
N LEU A 166 7.13 -10.35 5.07
CA LEU A 166 7.97 -9.33 4.42
C LEU A 166 8.74 -8.50 5.45
N SER A 167 8.15 -8.23 6.63
CA SER A 167 8.88 -7.56 7.71
C SER A 167 10.01 -8.42 8.28
N THR A 168 9.82 -9.73 8.35
CA THR A 168 10.83 -10.66 8.89
C THR A 168 11.93 -10.97 7.89
N PHE A 169 11.59 -11.28 6.64
CA PHE A 169 12.55 -11.80 5.65
C PHE A 169 13.12 -10.75 4.71
N VAL A 170 12.44 -9.63 4.56
CA VAL A 170 12.90 -8.55 3.68
C VAL A 170 13.30 -7.34 4.50
N TYR A 171 12.35 -6.66 5.09
CA TYR A 171 12.53 -5.47 5.93
C TYR A 171 11.16 -4.97 6.39
N ALA A 172 11.11 -4.27 7.52
CA ALA A 172 9.86 -3.75 8.15
C ALA A 172 8.95 -2.89 7.22
N GLY A 173 9.46 -2.38 6.11
CA GLY A 173 8.67 -1.67 5.10
C GLY A 173 8.27 -2.51 3.89
N GLY A 174 8.66 -3.78 3.84
CA GLY A 174 8.45 -4.64 2.66
C GLY A 174 6.98 -4.85 2.29
N ALA A 175 6.10 -4.89 3.28
CA ALA A 175 4.66 -5.10 3.10
C ALA A 175 3.94 -3.93 2.36
N VAL A 176 4.56 -2.76 2.29
CA VAL A 176 4.05 -1.62 1.50
C VAL A 176 3.99 -1.94 0.01
N VAL A 177 4.92 -2.74 -0.51
CA VAL A 177 4.98 -3.07 -1.95
C VAL A 177 3.71 -3.75 -2.45
N PRO A 178 3.29 -4.94 -1.94
CA PRO A 178 2.07 -5.58 -2.41
C PRO A 178 0.83 -4.71 -2.15
N THR A 179 0.80 -3.95 -1.07
CA THR A 179 -0.30 -3.03 -0.75
C THR A 179 -0.44 -1.92 -1.79
N LEU A 180 0.66 -1.30 -2.22
CA LEU A 180 0.66 -0.29 -3.29
C LEU A 180 0.17 -0.88 -4.63
N PHE A 181 0.59 -2.10 -4.98
CA PHE A 181 0.09 -2.78 -6.18
C PHE A 181 -1.40 -3.07 -6.07
N ALA A 182 -1.89 -3.52 -4.91
CA ALA A 182 -3.31 -3.78 -4.68
C ALA A 182 -4.15 -2.50 -4.89
N TRP A 183 -3.76 -1.38 -4.29
CA TRP A 183 -4.46 -0.11 -4.46
C TRP A 183 -4.32 0.46 -5.88
N ALA A 184 -3.20 0.25 -6.56
CA ALA A 184 -3.04 0.66 -7.95
C ALA A 184 -3.98 -0.11 -8.90
N VAL A 185 -4.17 -1.40 -8.68
CA VAL A 185 -5.12 -2.25 -9.43
C VAL A 185 -6.55 -1.82 -9.14
N ALA A 186 -6.91 -1.61 -7.87
CA ALA A 186 -8.24 -1.15 -7.48
C ALA A 186 -8.55 0.24 -8.05
N GLY A 187 -7.60 1.18 -7.99
CA GLY A 187 -7.74 2.52 -8.58
C GLY A 187 -7.96 2.47 -10.08
N ARG A 188 -7.25 1.59 -10.81
CA ARG A 188 -7.46 1.41 -12.25
C ARG A 188 -8.86 0.84 -12.55
N ALA A 189 -9.34 -0.10 -11.74
CA ALA A 189 -10.69 -0.65 -11.90
C ALA A 189 -11.76 0.42 -11.63
N ALA A 190 -11.60 1.19 -10.55
CA ALA A 190 -12.49 2.30 -10.21
C ALA A 190 -12.54 3.37 -11.31
N ALA A 191 -11.38 3.75 -11.88
CA ALA A 191 -11.34 4.71 -12.98
C ALA A 191 -12.09 4.20 -14.23
N ARG A 192 -11.97 2.90 -14.55
CA ARG A 192 -12.73 2.31 -15.67
C ARG A 192 -14.24 2.32 -15.41
N ALA A 193 -14.67 2.04 -14.19
CA ALA A 193 -16.09 2.07 -13.84
C ALA A 193 -16.72 3.46 -14.02
N VAL A 194 -15.96 4.53 -13.78
CA VAL A 194 -16.41 5.92 -14.00
C VAL A 194 -16.45 6.28 -15.50
N THR A 195 -15.50 5.79 -16.29
CA THR A 195 -15.36 6.16 -17.71
C THR A 195 -16.24 5.33 -18.67
N THR A 196 -16.77 4.20 -18.20
CA THR A 196 -17.67 3.38 -19.01
C THR A 196 -19.11 3.73 -18.62
N PRO A 197 -19.84 4.56 -19.40
CA PRO A 197 -21.23 4.83 -19.11
C PRO A 197 -22.02 3.52 -19.10
N ASP A 198 -22.88 3.39 -18.12
CA ASP A 198 -23.78 2.22 -18.04
C ASP A 198 -24.62 2.19 -19.32
N ARG A 199 -24.45 1.17 -20.15
CA ARG A 199 -25.21 0.99 -21.39
C ARG A 199 -26.73 1.06 -21.11
N THR A 200 -27.15 0.68 -19.92
CA THR A 200 -28.56 0.74 -19.49
C THR A 200 -29.03 2.19 -19.38
N GLN A 201 -28.20 3.11 -18.90
CA GLN A 201 -28.53 4.54 -18.87
C GLN A 201 -28.54 5.16 -20.28
N MET A 202 -27.61 4.74 -21.15
CA MET A 202 -27.56 5.23 -22.53
C MET A 202 -28.85 4.84 -23.32
N PHE A 203 -29.45 3.70 -23.04
CA PHE A 203 -30.73 3.29 -23.63
C PHE A 203 -31.93 3.96 -22.95
N ALA A 204 -31.84 4.31 -21.66
CA ALA A 204 -32.89 5.04 -20.95
C ALA A 204 -32.99 6.50 -21.40
N ASP A 205 -31.85 7.13 -21.67
CA ASP A 205 -31.77 8.53 -22.11
C ASP A 205 -32.04 8.70 -23.62
N ASN A 206 -32.02 7.59 -24.40
CA ASN A 206 -32.27 7.63 -25.85
C ASN A 206 -33.14 6.44 -26.30
N PRO A 207 -34.46 6.51 -26.04
CA PRO A 207 -35.40 5.43 -26.35
C PRO A 207 -35.43 5.06 -27.85
N ASP A 208 -35.05 5.94 -28.74
CA ASP A 208 -35.01 5.69 -30.17
C ASP A 208 -33.94 4.66 -30.58
N MET A 209 -32.85 4.52 -29.80
CA MET A 209 -31.83 3.50 -30.04
C MET A 209 -32.28 2.08 -29.61
N ALA A 210 -33.35 1.98 -28.83
CA ALA A 210 -33.94 0.70 -28.45
C ALA A 210 -34.84 0.10 -29.57
N ALA A 211 -35.32 0.94 -30.49
CA ALA A 211 -36.21 0.55 -31.57
C ALA A 211 -35.48 -0.13 -32.74
N ASP A 212 -34.16 0.04 -32.85
CA ASP A 212 -33.36 -0.46 -33.99
C ASP A 212 -32.76 -1.85 -33.75
N LYS A 213 -33.38 -2.67 -32.89
CA LYS A 213 -33.01 -4.09 -32.78
C LYS A 213 -33.50 -4.82 -34.02
N PRO A 214 -32.60 -5.39 -34.86
CA PRO A 214 -33.02 -6.24 -35.96
C PRO A 214 -33.83 -7.41 -35.39
N ALA A 215 -35.06 -7.58 -35.88
CA ALA A 215 -35.88 -8.74 -35.60
C ALA A 215 -35.05 -9.96 -36.07
N ASN A 216 -34.64 -10.79 -35.13
CA ASN A 216 -33.99 -12.06 -35.46
C ASN A 216 -34.95 -12.89 -36.30
N ILE A 217 -34.59 -13.07 -37.56
CA ILE A 217 -35.16 -14.08 -38.47
C ILE A 217 -34.50 -15.40 -38.19
#